data_dd1701b1ba366485d8cff4d25b10bbe1
#
_entry.id   dd1701b1ba366485d8cff4d25b10bbe1
#
_cell.length_a   1.000
_cell.length_b   1.000
_cell.length_c   1.000
_cell.angle_alpha   90.00
_cell.angle_beta   90.00
_cell.angle_gamma   90.00
#
_symmetry.space_group_name_H-M   'P 1'
#
loop_
_entity.id
_entity.type
_entity.pdbx_description
1 polymer ?
#
loop_
_entity_poly.entity_id
_entity_poly.type
_entity_poly.pdbx_seq_one_letter_code
_entity_poly.pdbx_strand_id
1 'polypeptide(L)'
;MFEKIIAFFTAIINFILGIFGIGGIGGQKYDCQTFFDLSYGTHERQVVDLCIPDGASGDLGLVLFIHGGAWIQGDKEAYEGGMNYGASELGIATASVNYRYISDSVDLLDVLDDIDSALGVIRKKGAEVGVNINRVLLTGDSAGGHLSLLYAYARKNTAPITPVAVVSNSGPTDLYDDNFYHNNALGNEAVISDLMSKACGQRFTYETRQSAKQALYSVSPITYVSADCVPTVINHGTADSIVPFSNAKTLDALLTQYGVEHVLNAYQGADHDLGKDDAAKKRADELLFGYIDRFLK
;
A
#
# COMPACT_ATOMS: atom_id res chain seq x y z
N MET A 1 23.15 -1.04 11.44
CA MET A 1 21.96 -0.26 11.04
C MET A 1 21.08 -1.07 10.10
N PHE A 2 21.57 -1.58 8.99
CA PHE A 2 20.83 -2.44 8.04
C PHE A 2 20.19 -3.68 8.69
N GLU A 3 20.88 -4.40 9.58
CA GLU A 3 20.35 -5.61 10.23
C GLU A 3 19.12 -5.32 11.13
N LYS A 4 19.06 -4.16 11.77
CA LYS A 4 17.88 -3.76 12.56
C LYS A 4 16.68 -3.42 11.69
N ILE A 5 16.94 -2.84 10.53
CA ILE A 5 15.91 -2.55 9.52
C ILE A 5 15.37 -3.87 8.94
N ILE A 6 16.24 -4.83 8.62
CA ILE A 6 15.83 -6.15 8.11
C ILE A 6 15.04 -6.93 9.18
N ALA A 7 15.48 -6.98 10.43
CA ALA A 7 14.77 -7.66 11.51
C ALA A 7 13.40 -7.04 11.78
N PHE A 8 13.28 -5.73 11.64
CA PHE A 8 12.03 -4.98 11.80
C PHE A 8 11.02 -5.32 10.68
N PHE A 9 11.45 -5.35 9.42
CA PHE A 9 10.57 -5.71 8.30
C PHE A 9 10.20 -7.20 8.29
N THR A 10 11.03 -8.10 8.85
CA THR A 10 10.66 -9.50 9.06
C THR A 10 9.49 -9.64 10.05
N ALA A 11 9.37 -8.75 11.03
CA ALA A 11 8.24 -8.72 11.95
C ALA A 11 6.93 -8.27 11.25
N ILE A 12 7.01 -7.31 10.31
CA ILE A 12 5.87 -6.87 9.50
C ILE A 12 5.39 -8.00 8.56
N ILE A 13 6.30 -8.74 7.96
CA ILE A 13 5.96 -9.93 7.13
C ILE A 13 5.20 -10.97 7.96
N ASN A 14 5.63 -11.22 9.20
CA ASN A 14 4.94 -12.13 10.12
C ASN A 14 3.56 -11.62 10.55
N PHE A 15 3.34 -10.31 10.58
CA PHE A 15 2.03 -9.70 10.82
C PHE A 15 1.06 -9.98 9.66
N ILE A 16 1.50 -9.80 8.41
CA ILE A 16 0.69 -10.08 7.21
C ILE A 16 0.30 -11.56 7.16
N LEU A 17 1.24 -12.47 7.45
CA LEU A 17 0.96 -13.90 7.57
C LEU A 17 -0.01 -14.22 8.72
N GLY A 18 -0.04 -13.37 9.76
CA GLY A 18 -0.99 -13.44 10.87
C GLY A 18 -2.41 -13.01 10.50
N ILE A 19 -2.59 -12.03 9.62
CA ILE A 19 -3.90 -11.58 9.12
C ILE A 19 -4.60 -12.74 8.36
N PHE A 20 -3.87 -13.49 7.56
CA PHE A 20 -4.42 -14.62 6.80
C PHE A 20 -4.37 -15.99 7.54
N GLY A 21 -3.89 -16.01 8.79
CA GLY A 21 -3.80 -17.24 9.61
C GLY A 21 -5.01 -17.54 10.47
N ILE A 22 -6.12 -16.81 10.35
CA ILE A 22 -7.35 -17.05 11.11
C ILE A 22 -8.13 -18.20 10.44
N GLY A 23 -8.40 -19.22 11.23
CA GLY A 23 -9.10 -20.44 10.83
C GLY A 23 -10.36 -20.18 10.02
N GLY A 24 -10.50 -20.90 8.92
CA GLY A 24 -11.46 -20.72 7.85
C GLY A 24 -12.87 -20.37 8.31
N ILE A 25 -13.35 -19.25 7.84
CA ILE A 25 -14.77 -19.04 7.61
C ILE A 25 -15.08 -20.03 6.47
N GLY A 26 -15.88 -21.07 6.73
CA GLY A 26 -16.18 -22.14 5.80
C GLY A 26 -16.82 -21.58 4.52
N GLY A 27 -16.01 -21.17 3.57
CA GLY A 27 -16.35 -20.71 2.24
C GLY A 27 -16.05 -21.80 1.19
N GLN A 28 -16.53 -21.59 -0.02
CA GLN A 28 -16.17 -22.40 -1.16
C GLN A 28 -14.67 -22.21 -1.45
N LYS A 29 -13.87 -23.27 -1.43
CA LYS A 29 -12.48 -23.22 -1.86
C LYS A 29 -12.41 -23.19 -3.38
N TYR A 30 -11.57 -22.33 -3.91
CA TYR A 30 -11.25 -22.25 -5.33
C TYR A 30 -9.82 -22.76 -5.53
N ASP A 31 -9.57 -23.58 -6.52
CA ASP A 31 -8.24 -23.72 -7.06
C ASP A 31 -7.88 -22.37 -7.74
N CYS A 32 -6.61 -22.02 -7.82
CA CYS A 32 -6.20 -20.77 -8.46
C CYS A 32 -4.99 -20.95 -9.36
N GLN A 33 -4.97 -20.19 -10.44
CA GLN A 33 -3.84 -20.10 -11.35
C GLN A 33 -2.99 -18.89 -10.99
N THR A 34 -1.71 -19.13 -10.67
CA THR A 34 -0.75 -18.08 -10.38
C THR A 34 0.19 -17.86 -11.56
N PHE A 35 0.34 -16.61 -11.96
CA PHE A 35 1.29 -16.13 -12.96
C PHE A 35 2.37 -15.35 -12.23
N PHE A 36 3.58 -15.91 -12.18
CA PHE A 36 4.73 -15.29 -11.52
C PHE A 36 5.50 -14.41 -12.49
N ASP A 37 6.12 -13.35 -11.95
CA ASP A 37 7.08 -12.47 -12.64
C ASP A 37 6.58 -11.94 -13.99
N LEU A 38 5.29 -11.58 -14.07
CA LEU A 38 4.77 -10.89 -15.24
C LEU A 38 5.49 -9.54 -15.39
N SER A 39 6.36 -9.44 -16.38
CA SER A 39 7.13 -8.22 -16.63
C SER A 39 6.22 -7.10 -17.14
N TYR A 40 6.34 -5.91 -16.55
CA TYR A 40 5.63 -4.71 -16.98
C TYR A 40 6.58 -3.58 -17.42
N GLY A 41 7.90 -3.85 -17.45
CA GLY A 41 8.92 -2.90 -17.88
C GLY A 41 10.26 -3.59 -18.18
N THR A 42 11.33 -2.81 -18.28
CA THR A 42 12.67 -3.32 -18.63
C THR A 42 13.61 -3.50 -17.44
N HIS A 43 13.26 -2.96 -16.27
CA HIS A 43 14.04 -3.12 -15.07
C HIS A 43 13.69 -4.44 -14.36
N GLU A 44 14.68 -5.12 -13.75
CA GLU A 44 14.50 -6.41 -13.07
C GLU A 44 13.39 -6.42 -12.02
N ARG A 45 13.16 -5.28 -11.36
CA ARG A 45 12.09 -5.13 -10.37
C ARG A 45 10.73 -4.79 -10.99
N GLN A 46 10.62 -4.54 -12.28
CA GLN A 46 9.34 -4.25 -12.92
C GLN A 46 8.59 -5.55 -13.25
N VAL A 47 8.23 -6.28 -12.20
CA VAL A 47 7.51 -7.56 -12.25
C VAL A 47 6.35 -7.59 -11.26
N VAL A 48 5.29 -8.30 -11.61
CA VAL A 48 4.10 -8.49 -10.78
C VAL A 48 3.65 -9.95 -10.82
N ASP A 49 3.22 -10.48 -9.67
CA ASP A 49 2.55 -11.76 -9.57
C ASP A 49 1.04 -11.56 -9.59
N LEU A 50 0.33 -12.45 -10.26
CA LEU A 50 -1.13 -12.42 -10.38
C LEU A 50 -1.69 -13.80 -10.10
N CYS A 51 -2.65 -13.90 -9.18
CA CYS A 51 -3.40 -15.12 -8.90
C CYS A 51 -4.88 -14.90 -9.30
N ILE A 52 -5.42 -15.81 -10.10
CA ILE A 52 -6.81 -15.79 -10.56
C ILE A 52 -7.48 -17.08 -10.14
N PRO A 53 -8.68 -17.07 -9.51
CA PRO A 53 -9.43 -18.27 -9.19
C PRO A 53 -9.73 -19.11 -10.44
N ASP A 54 -9.55 -20.43 -10.37
CA ASP A 54 -9.88 -21.33 -11.48
C ASP A 54 -11.37 -21.28 -11.82
N GLY A 55 -11.67 -21.25 -13.11
CA GLY A 55 -13.04 -21.16 -13.60
C GLY A 55 -13.69 -19.76 -13.47
N ALA A 56 -12.94 -18.75 -13.00
CA ALA A 56 -13.42 -17.37 -13.00
C ALA A 56 -13.72 -16.91 -14.44
N SER A 57 -14.79 -16.14 -14.60
CA SER A 57 -15.20 -15.57 -15.88
C SER A 57 -15.98 -14.27 -15.68
N GLY A 58 -16.04 -13.42 -16.69
CA GLY A 58 -16.71 -12.13 -16.59
C GLY A 58 -15.93 -11.11 -15.74
N ASP A 59 -16.65 -10.23 -15.06
CA ASP A 59 -16.05 -9.19 -14.23
C ASP A 59 -15.49 -9.75 -12.93
N LEU A 60 -14.22 -9.45 -12.63
CA LEU A 60 -13.53 -9.91 -11.43
C LEU A 60 -12.85 -8.71 -10.74
N GLY A 61 -13.07 -8.56 -9.43
CA GLY A 61 -12.36 -7.58 -8.62
C GLY A 61 -10.96 -8.02 -8.27
N LEU A 62 -10.05 -7.07 -8.08
CA LEU A 62 -8.63 -7.27 -7.76
C LEU A 62 -8.27 -6.68 -6.40
N VAL A 63 -7.51 -7.40 -5.59
CA VAL A 63 -6.70 -6.81 -4.52
C VAL A 63 -5.26 -6.71 -5.00
N LEU A 64 -4.70 -5.50 -5.01
CA LEU A 64 -3.28 -5.27 -5.30
C LEU A 64 -2.53 -5.01 -4.00
N PHE A 65 -1.58 -5.89 -3.69
CA PHE A 65 -0.64 -5.74 -2.58
C PHE A 65 0.61 -4.98 -3.03
N ILE A 66 0.98 -3.95 -2.27
CA ILE A 66 2.18 -3.13 -2.51
C ILE A 66 3.07 -3.20 -1.28
N HIS A 67 4.30 -3.71 -1.44
CA HIS A 67 5.19 -3.94 -0.31
C HIS A 67 5.74 -2.67 0.32
N GLY A 68 6.03 -2.76 1.64
CA GLY A 68 6.74 -1.75 2.41
C GLY A 68 8.25 -1.74 2.16
N GLY A 69 8.99 -1.06 3.04
CA GLY A 69 10.45 -1.02 2.99
C GLY A 69 11.04 0.35 2.66
N ALA A 70 10.43 1.42 3.15
CA ALA A 70 10.90 2.82 2.94
C ALA A 70 11.21 3.14 1.47
N TRP A 71 10.51 2.49 0.55
CA TRP A 71 10.66 2.60 -0.92
C TRP A 71 12.05 2.19 -1.47
N ILE A 72 12.97 1.70 -0.63
CA ILE A 72 14.35 1.31 -0.99
C ILE A 72 14.65 -0.17 -0.77
N GLN A 73 13.68 -0.94 -0.31
CA GLN A 73 13.77 -2.38 -0.08
C GLN A 73 12.38 -3.03 -0.04
N GLY A 74 12.31 -4.35 0.16
CA GLY A 74 11.08 -5.13 0.19
C GLY A 74 10.88 -5.95 -1.08
N ASP A 75 9.92 -6.85 -1.05
CA ASP A 75 9.61 -7.70 -2.19
C ASP A 75 8.14 -8.14 -2.21
N LYS A 76 7.60 -8.37 -3.42
CA LYS A 76 6.25 -8.87 -3.67
C LYS A 76 5.98 -10.23 -3.03
N GLU A 77 7.01 -11.05 -2.85
CA GLU A 77 6.93 -12.37 -2.21
C GLU A 77 6.38 -12.31 -0.78
N ALA A 78 6.50 -11.15 -0.12
CA ALA A 78 5.93 -10.94 1.22
C ALA A 78 4.40 -11.19 1.28
N TYR A 79 3.70 -11.12 0.15
CA TYR A 79 2.25 -11.26 0.08
C TYR A 79 1.76 -12.54 -0.59
N GLU A 80 2.62 -13.52 -0.90
CA GLU A 80 2.20 -14.78 -1.53
C GLU A 80 1.08 -15.49 -0.77
N GLY A 81 1.18 -15.56 0.56
CA GLY A 81 0.14 -16.14 1.42
C GLY A 81 -1.20 -15.43 1.29
N GLY A 82 -1.18 -14.10 1.28
CA GLY A 82 -2.36 -13.26 1.11
C GLY A 82 -2.97 -13.38 -0.28
N MET A 83 -2.13 -13.45 -1.31
CA MET A 83 -2.59 -13.67 -2.68
C MET A 83 -3.33 -15.01 -2.82
N ASN A 84 -2.71 -16.10 -2.36
CA ASN A 84 -3.32 -17.43 -2.40
C ASN A 84 -4.64 -17.48 -1.63
N TYR A 85 -4.68 -16.89 -0.42
CA TYR A 85 -5.90 -16.83 0.38
C TYR A 85 -7.02 -16.06 -0.34
N GLY A 86 -6.74 -14.86 -0.85
CA GLY A 86 -7.72 -14.04 -1.55
C GLY A 86 -8.30 -14.74 -2.78
N ALA A 87 -7.47 -15.42 -3.57
CA ALA A 87 -7.94 -16.16 -4.73
C ALA A 87 -8.67 -17.43 -4.35
N SER A 88 -8.12 -18.25 -3.43
CA SER A 88 -8.66 -19.59 -3.10
C SER A 88 -9.87 -19.54 -2.16
N GLU A 89 -9.92 -18.60 -1.23
CA GLU A 89 -10.98 -18.55 -0.20
C GLU A 89 -12.02 -17.47 -0.46
N LEU A 90 -11.62 -16.34 -1.10
CA LEU A 90 -12.55 -15.23 -1.36
C LEU A 90 -13.05 -15.18 -2.81
N GLY A 91 -12.42 -15.90 -3.72
CA GLY A 91 -12.82 -15.96 -5.13
C GLY A 91 -12.62 -14.64 -5.89
N ILE A 92 -11.59 -13.88 -5.56
CA ILE A 92 -11.21 -12.62 -6.21
C ILE A 92 -9.82 -12.74 -6.86
N ALA A 93 -9.53 -11.92 -7.85
CA ALA A 93 -8.15 -11.80 -8.31
C ALA A 93 -7.28 -11.11 -7.24
N THR A 94 -6.03 -11.54 -7.14
CA THR A 94 -5.03 -10.92 -6.26
C THR A 94 -3.72 -10.75 -6.99
N ALA A 95 -3.00 -9.67 -6.71
CA ALA A 95 -1.67 -9.43 -7.27
C ALA A 95 -0.75 -8.82 -6.22
N SER A 96 0.55 -9.07 -6.36
CA SER A 96 1.58 -8.40 -5.59
C SER A 96 2.66 -7.86 -6.52
N VAL A 97 3.02 -6.59 -6.34
CA VAL A 97 3.88 -5.87 -7.28
C VAL A 97 5.22 -5.51 -6.65
N ASN A 98 6.31 -5.78 -7.38
CA ASN A 98 7.61 -5.14 -7.18
C ASN A 98 7.65 -3.84 -7.99
N TYR A 99 8.22 -2.79 -7.42
CA TYR A 99 8.44 -1.49 -8.07
C TYR A 99 9.93 -1.12 -7.98
N ARG A 100 10.40 -0.21 -8.84
CA ARG A 100 11.76 0.32 -8.76
C ARG A 100 11.95 1.05 -7.43
N TYR A 101 13.07 0.78 -6.77
CA TYR A 101 13.41 1.52 -5.56
C TYR A 101 13.75 2.97 -5.89
N ILE A 102 13.34 3.89 -5.00
CA ILE A 102 13.74 5.29 -5.13
C ILE A 102 15.25 5.46 -5.03
N SER A 103 15.76 6.38 -5.82
CA SER A 103 17.19 6.67 -5.95
C SER A 103 17.40 8.12 -6.39
N ASP A 104 18.60 8.49 -6.79
CA ASP A 104 18.85 9.80 -7.39
C ASP A 104 18.21 9.99 -8.79
N SER A 105 17.72 8.90 -9.40
CA SER A 105 17.13 8.88 -10.74
C SER A 105 15.72 8.27 -10.81
N VAL A 106 15.17 7.83 -9.70
CA VAL A 106 13.82 7.28 -9.57
C VAL A 106 13.16 7.90 -8.35
N ASP A 107 12.11 8.65 -8.53
CA ASP A 107 11.31 9.23 -7.46
C ASP A 107 9.95 8.51 -7.29
N LEU A 108 9.11 8.98 -6.39
CA LEU A 108 7.81 8.34 -6.13
C LEU A 108 6.79 8.53 -7.27
N LEU A 109 6.95 9.53 -8.13
CA LEU A 109 6.10 9.67 -9.32
C LEU A 109 6.46 8.61 -10.36
N ASP A 110 7.75 8.29 -10.53
CA ASP A 110 8.20 7.15 -11.34
C ASP A 110 7.64 5.81 -10.81
N VAL A 111 7.58 5.67 -9.48
CA VAL A 111 6.99 4.47 -8.84
C VAL A 111 5.48 4.39 -9.09
N LEU A 112 4.76 5.50 -9.13
CA LEU A 112 3.34 5.49 -9.54
C LEU A 112 3.17 5.03 -11.00
N ASP A 113 4.09 5.40 -11.90
CA ASP A 113 4.07 4.94 -13.30
C ASP A 113 4.40 3.44 -13.39
N ASP A 114 5.21 2.90 -12.47
CA ASP A 114 5.42 1.45 -12.34
C ASP A 114 4.12 0.72 -11.96
N ILE A 115 3.38 1.24 -10.97
CA ILE A 115 2.09 0.67 -10.55
C ILE A 115 1.07 0.74 -11.70
N ASP A 116 1.04 1.84 -12.44
CA ASP A 116 0.17 2.03 -13.60
C ASP A 116 0.44 0.96 -14.66
N SER A 117 1.72 0.76 -14.98
CA SER A 117 2.18 -0.24 -15.95
C SER A 117 1.85 -1.67 -15.50
N ALA A 118 2.04 -1.98 -14.21
CA ALA A 118 1.70 -3.27 -13.61
C ALA A 118 0.20 -3.56 -13.73
N LEU A 119 -0.67 -2.59 -13.40
CA LEU A 119 -2.12 -2.73 -13.56
C LEU A 119 -2.52 -2.94 -15.03
N GLY A 120 -1.81 -2.30 -15.97
CA GLY A 120 -2.00 -2.52 -17.40
C GLY A 120 -1.72 -3.98 -17.82
N VAL A 121 -0.63 -4.56 -17.31
CA VAL A 121 -0.26 -5.98 -17.56
C VAL A 121 -1.25 -6.93 -16.90
N ILE A 122 -1.66 -6.66 -15.66
CA ILE A 122 -2.68 -7.46 -14.94
C ILE A 122 -3.98 -7.50 -15.74
N ARG A 123 -4.49 -6.35 -16.19
CA ARG A 123 -5.72 -6.27 -16.97
C ARG A 123 -5.61 -7.06 -18.28
N LYS A 124 -4.48 -6.93 -18.98
CA LYS A 124 -4.21 -7.68 -20.22
C LYS A 124 -4.19 -9.19 -19.95
N LYS A 125 -3.47 -9.64 -18.91
CA LYS A 125 -3.38 -11.06 -18.56
C LYS A 125 -4.75 -11.61 -18.15
N GLY A 126 -5.55 -10.87 -17.40
CA GLY A 126 -6.95 -11.24 -17.10
C GLY A 126 -7.75 -11.48 -18.37
N ALA A 127 -7.70 -10.57 -19.34
CA ALA A 127 -8.41 -10.72 -20.61
C ALA A 127 -7.93 -11.96 -21.41
N GLU A 128 -6.63 -12.29 -21.39
CA GLU A 128 -6.07 -13.49 -22.04
C GLU A 128 -6.65 -14.79 -21.47
N VAL A 129 -7.04 -14.81 -20.18
CA VAL A 129 -7.63 -15.99 -19.53
C VAL A 129 -9.15 -15.90 -19.36
N GLY A 130 -9.79 -14.90 -19.99
CA GLY A 130 -11.25 -14.81 -20.08
C GLY A 130 -11.93 -14.06 -18.92
N VAL A 131 -11.18 -13.30 -18.10
CA VAL A 131 -11.73 -12.45 -17.04
C VAL A 131 -11.50 -10.97 -17.33
N ASN A 132 -12.44 -10.13 -16.92
CA ASN A 132 -12.36 -8.68 -17.02
C ASN A 132 -12.05 -8.08 -15.65
N ILE A 133 -10.77 -7.76 -15.40
CA ILE A 133 -10.34 -7.12 -14.16
C ILE A 133 -10.46 -5.60 -14.35
N ASN A 134 -11.49 -4.99 -13.78
CA ASN A 134 -11.85 -3.58 -14.02
C ASN A 134 -11.91 -2.71 -12.76
N ARG A 135 -11.82 -3.29 -11.57
CA ARG A 135 -11.81 -2.57 -10.28
C ARG A 135 -10.77 -3.15 -9.33
N VAL A 136 -10.09 -2.28 -8.58
CA VAL A 136 -9.00 -2.65 -7.67
C VAL A 136 -9.15 -2.01 -6.31
N LEU A 137 -8.97 -2.82 -5.26
CA LEU A 137 -8.66 -2.38 -3.91
C LEU A 137 -7.14 -2.42 -3.76
N LEU A 138 -6.53 -1.28 -3.41
CA LEU A 138 -5.10 -1.21 -3.14
C LEU A 138 -4.84 -1.35 -1.65
N THR A 139 -3.81 -2.14 -1.30
CA THR A 139 -3.38 -2.27 0.09
C THR A 139 -1.88 -2.47 0.19
N GLY A 140 -1.34 -2.09 1.33
CA GLY A 140 0.09 -2.26 1.59
C GLY A 140 0.47 -1.70 2.96
N ASP A 141 1.72 -1.94 3.34
CA ASP A 141 2.27 -1.57 4.64
C ASP A 141 3.34 -0.49 4.49
N SER A 142 3.37 0.48 5.42
CA SER A 142 4.43 1.50 5.43
C SER A 142 4.53 2.23 4.07
N ALA A 143 5.67 2.14 3.38
CA ALA A 143 5.87 2.65 2.03
C ALA A 143 4.79 2.14 1.04
N GLY A 144 4.35 0.89 1.15
CA GLY A 144 3.28 0.33 0.33
C GLY A 144 1.90 0.92 0.66
N GLY A 145 1.63 1.19 1.95
CA GLY A 145 0.44 1.91 2.39
C GLY A 145 0.39 3.34 1.85
N HIS A 146 1.53 4.02 1.85
CA HIS A 146 1.69 5.32 1.21
C HIS A 146 1.40 5.27 -0.30
N LEU A 147 2.05 4.34 -1.03
CA LEU A 147 1.86 4.17 -2.47
C LEU A 147 0.41 3.82 -2.82
N SER A 148 -0.24 2.99 -2.01
CA SER A 148 -1.66 2.64 -2.16
C SER A 148 -2.55 3.87 -2.08
N LEU A 149 -2.35 4.74 -1.07
CA LEU A 149 -3.09 5.99 -0.90
C LEU A 149 -2.78 6.99 -2.02
N LEU A 150 -1.49 7.21 -2.29
CA LEU A 150 -1.06 8.19 -3.29
C LEU A 150 -1.59 7.80 -4.68
N TYR A 151 -1.49 6.52 -5.06
CA TYR A 151 -2.01 6.02 -6.33
C TYR A 151 -3.53 6.16 -6.41
N ALA A 152 -4.25 5.69 -5.38
CA ALA A 152 -5.71 5.70 -5.37
C ALA A 152 -6.29 7.13 -5.46
N TYR A 153 -5.59 8.14 -4.95
CA TYR A 153 -6.07 9.51 -4.98
C TYR A 153 -5.59 10.28 -6.21
N ALA A 154 -4.30 10.18 -6.55
CA ALA A 154 -3.71 10.94 -7.65
C ALA A 154 -4.02 10.36 -9.03
N ARG A 155 -4.20 9.02 -9.16
CA ARG A 155 -4.36 8.31 -10.44
C ARG A 155 -5.75 7.74 -10.68
N LYS A 156 -6.71 7.94 -9.77
CA LYS A 156 -8.07 7.36 -9.84
C LYS A 156 -8.71 7.44 -11.23
N ASN A 157 -8.59 8.58 -11.89
CA ASN A 157 -9.29 8.85 -13.15
C ASN A 157 -8.50 8.41 -14.40
N THR A 158 -7.25 7.99 -14.25
CA THR A 158 -6.35 7.59 -15.35
C THR A 158 -5.89 6.14 -15.25
N ALA A 159 -6.09 5.49 -14.11
CA ALA A 159 -5.64 4.13 -13.84
C ALA A 159 -6.22 3.12 -14.84
N PRO A 160 -5.41 2.14 -15.32
CA PRO A 160 -5.87 1.06 -16.21
C PRO A 160 -6.97 0.19 -15.60
N ILE A 161 -6.94 0.01 -14.28
CA ILE A 161 -7.97 -0.65 -13.47
C ILE A 161 -8.44 0.36 -12.43
N THR A 162 -9.75 0.61 -12.34
CA THR A 162 -10.31 1.67 -11.50
C THR A 162 -10.10 1.38 -10.01
N PRO A 163 -9.38 2.24 -9.25
CA PRO A 163 -9.35 2.16 -7.79
C PRO A 163 -10.76 2.36 -7.22
N VAL A 164 -11.20 1.45 -6.36
CA VAL A 164 -12.54 1.50 -5.72
C VAL A 164 -12.48 1.61 -4.20
N ALA A 165 -11.35 1.23 -3.60
CA ALA A 165 -11.09 1.36 -2.17
C ALA A 165 -9.58 1.31 -1.89
N VAL A 166 -9.17 1.78 -0.71
CA VAL A 166 -7.79 1.65 -0.24
C VAL A 166 -7.74 1.28 1.24
N VAL A 167 -6.83 0.37 1.59
CA VAL A 167 -6.51 -0.01 2.97
C VAL A 167 -5.02 0.24 3.19
N SER A 168 -4.69 1.23 4.02
CA SER A 168 -3.31 1.61 4.31
C SER A 168 -2.91 1.19 5.72
N ASN A 169 -1.83 0.44 5.86
CA ASN A 169 -1.27 0.03 7.14
C ASN A 169 0.00 0.85 7.44
N SER A 170 -0.02 1.68 8.47
CA SER A 170 1.09 2.55 8.89
C SER A 170 1.71 3.38 7.75
N GLY A 171 0.92 3.74 6.71
CA GLY A 171 1.41 4.47 5.54
C GLY A 171 1.66 5.96 5.84
N PRO A 172 2.78 6.55 5.41
CA PRO A 172 2.96 8.00 5.39
C PRO A 172 1.90 8.70 4.54
N THR A 173 1.44 9.86 4.96
CA THR A 173 0.40 10.63 4.26
C THR A 173 0.81 12.07 3.97
N ASP A 174 1.73 12.62 4.79
CA ASP A 174 2.31 13.94 4.66
C ASP A 174 3.84 13.86 4.84
N LEU A 175 4.59 13.86 3.74
CA LEU A 175 6.05 13.77 3.78
C LEU A 175 6.72 15.09 4.19
N TYR A 176 5.95 16.17 4.32
CA TYR A 176 6.42 17.45 4.84
C TYR A 176 6.24 17.58 6.37
N ASP A 177 5.52 16.64 7.03
CA ASP A 177 5.29 16.66 8.48
C ASP A 177 6.62 16.72 9.24
N ASP A 178 6.78 17.73 10.10
CA ASP A 178 7.98 17.98 10.90
C ASP A 178 8.32 16.81 11.81
N ASN A 179 7.31 16.09 12.30
CA ASN A 179 7.50 14.96 13.19
C ASN A 179 8.28 13.80 12.55
N PHE A 180 8.33 13.69 11.21
CA PHE A 180 9.17 12.70 10.55
C PHE A 180 10.66 12.91 10.81
N TYR A 181 11.10 14.15 10.98
CA TYR A 181 12.51 14.51 11.03
C TYR A 181 13.09 14.43 12.45
N HIS A 182 12.23 14.29 13.45
CA HIS A 182 12.64 14.28 14.86
C HIS A 182 12.38 12.92 15.52
N ASN A 183 13.39 12.40 16.21
CA ASN A 183 13.29 11.13 16.97
C ASN A 183 12.80 9.92 16.16
N ASN A 184 13.07 9.91 14.85
CA ASN A 184 12.65 8.83 13.97
C ASN A 184 13.53 7.58 14.14
N ALA A 185 12.93 6.40 14.26
CA ALA A 185 13.64 5.15 14.44
C ALA A 185 14.50 4.75 13.22
N LEU A 186 14.21 5.25 12.02
CA LEU A 186 15.04 5.01 10.81
C LEU A 186 16.36 5.79 10.86
N GLY A 187 16.42 6.93 11.56
CA GLY A 187 17.65 7.69 11.65
C GLY A 187 17.46 9.14 12.07
N ASN A 188 18.55 9.88 12.00
CA ASN A 188 18.54 11.31 12.31
C ASN A 188 18.00 12.15 11.13
N GLU A 189 17.87 13.46 11.34
CA GLU A 189 17.36 14.42 10.36
C GLU A 189 18.05 14.35 8.99
N ALA A 190 19.36 14.07 8.95
CA ALA A 190 20.10 13.93 7.69
C ALA A 190 19.72 12.67 6.93
N VAL A 191 19.51 11.55 7.61
CA VAL A 191 19.05 10.29 7.00
C VAL A 191 17.65 10.44 6.45
N ILE A 192 16.75 11.04 7.22
CA ILE A 192 15.37 11.28 6.77
C ILE A 192 15.33 12.27 5.61
N SER A 193 16.12 13.34 5.66
CA SER A 193 16.19 14.33 4.57
C SER A 193 16.73 13.72 3.26
N ASP A 194 17.71 12.81 3.33
CA ASP A 194 18.21 12.11 2.13
C ASP A 194 17.14 11.17 1.55
N LEU A 195 16.45 10.41 2.39
CA LEU A 195 15.35 9.54 1.98
C LEU A 195 14.22 10.34 1.31
N MET A 196 13.78 11.41 1.95
CA MET A 196 12.69 12.26 1.44
C MET A 196 13.11 13.06 0.20
N SER A 197 14.41 13.40 0.06
CA SER A 197 14.96 14.02 -1.16
C SER A 197 14.84 13.09 -2.36
N LYS A 198 15.15 11.80 -2.19
CA LYS A 198 14.96 10.78 -3.24
C LYS A 198 13.48 10.56 -3.52
N ALA A 199 12.66 10.50 -2.48
CA ALA A 199 11.21 10.30 -2.60
C ALA A 199 10.55 11.38 -3.46
N CYS A 200 10.94 12.64 -3.33
CA CYS A 200 10.35 13.76 -4.07
C CYS A 200 11.19 14.25 -5.29
N GLY A 201 12.32 13.61 -5.59
CA GLY A 201 13.19 13.96 -6.71
C GLY A 201 13.91 15.32 -6.54
N GLN A 202 13.90 15.91 -5.35
CA GLN A 202 14.54 17.21 -5.08
C GLN A 202 15.44 17.15 -3.84
N ARG A 203 16.74 17.45 -4.00
CA ARG A 203 17.71 17.47 -2.90
C ARG A 203 17.44 18.60 -1.92
N PHE A 204 17.45 18.28 -0.62
CA PHE A 204 17.37 19.23 0.48
C PHE A 204 18.00 18.66 1.76
N THR A 205 18.24 19.53 2.73
CA THR A 205 18.54 19.18 4.13
C THR A 205 17.35 19.58 5.01
N TYR A 206 17.33 19.14 6.26
CA TYR A 206 16.25 19.55 7.18
C TYR A 206 16.10 21.08 7.24
N GLU A 207 17.19 21.83 7.32
CA GLU A 207 17.18 23.31 7.37
C GLU A 207 16.66 23.94 6.08
N THR A 208 16.86 23.29 4.95
CA THR A 208 16.45 23.80 3.62
C THR A 208 15.17 23.17 3.09
N ARG A 209 14.50 22.29 3.85
CA ARG A 209 13.32 21.53 3.37
C ARG A 209 12.16 22.41 2.90
N GLN A 210 12.09 23.68 3.36
CA GLN A 210 11.12 24.63 2.85
C GLN A 210 11.24 24.84 1.34
N SER A 211 12.44 24.71 0.76
CA SER A 211 12.66 24.82 -0.69
C SER A 211 12.06 23.63 -1.45
N ALA A 212 11.93 22.47 -0.82
CA ALA A 212 11.38 21.26 -1.40
C ALA A 212 9.89 21.03 -1.04
N LYS A 213 9.25 21.97 -0.36
CA LYS A 213 7.87 21.83 0.13
C LYS A 213 6.89 21.38 -0.96
N GLN A 214 6.94 22.02 -2.13
CA GLN A 214 6.05 21.69 -3.24
C GLN A 214 6.31 20.28 -3.78
N ALA A 215 7.58 19.88 -3.89
CA ALA A 215 7.97 18.53 -4.33
C ALA A 215 7.52 17.47 -3.32
N LEU A 216 7.68 17.71 -2.00
CA LEU A 216 7.19 16.82 -0.95
C LEU A 216 5.67 16.68 -0.97
N TYR A 217 4.95 17.77 -1.18
CA TYR A 217 3.50 17.71 -1.31
C TYR A 217 3.04 16.98 -2.57
N SER A 218 3.76 17.08 -3.70
CA SER A 218 3.39 16.34 -4.92
C SER A 218 3.45 14.82 -4.77
N VAL A 219 4.15 14.32 -3.77
CA VAL A 219 4.23 12.90 -3.42
C VAL A 219 3.57 12.57 -2.07
N SER A 220 2.77 13.47 -1.52
CA SER A 220 2.02 13.26 -0.26
C SER A 220 0.54 13.02 -0.55
N PRO A 221 -0.04 11.89 -0.12
CA PRO A 221 -1.46 11.57 -0.33
C PRO A 221 -2.43 12.67 0.08
N ILE A 222 -2.16 13.39 1.17
CA ILE A 222 -3.02 14.46 1.68
C ILE A 222 -3.26 15.58 0.66
N THR A 223 -2.35 15.78 -0.28
CA THR A 223 -2.45 16.83 -1.32
C THR A 223 -3.57 16.54 -2.33
N TYR A 224 -3.91 15.28 -2.50
CA TYR A 224 -4.90 14.82 -3.48
C TYR A 224 -6.27 14.52 -2.86
N VAL A 225 -6.45 14.78 -1.56
CA VAL A 225 -7.74 14.56 -0.90
C VAL A 225 -8.80 15.50 -1.46
N SER A 226 -9.87 14.93 -1.93
CA SER A 226 -11.06 15.61 -2.46
C SER A 226 -12.31 14.77 -2.18
N ALA A 227 -13.49 15.34 -2.42
CA ALA A 227 -14.75 14.60 -2.24
C ALA A 227 -14.87 13.36 -3.15
N ASP A 228 -14.05 13.27 -4.19
CA ASP A 228 -14.02 12.14 -5.12
C ASP A 228 -13.07 11.01 -4.71
N CYS A 229 -12.36 11.12 -3.57
CA CYS A 229 -11.49 10.05 -3.10
C CYS A 229 -12.29 8.78 -2.80
N VAL A 230 -11.63 7.63 -3.01
CA VAL A 230 -12.25 6.33 -2.74
C VAL A 230 -12.38 6.06 -1.24
N PRO A 231 -13.33 5.20 -0.82
CA PRO A 231 -13.42 4.73 0.55
C PRO A 231 -12.08 4.23 1.09
N THR A 232 -11.73 4.66 2.30
CA THR A 232 -10.37 4.52 2.85
C THR A 232 -10.38 3.93 4.25
N VAL A 233 -9.56 2.90 4.49
CA VAL A 233 -9.21 2.42 5.84
C VAL A 233 -7.77 2.84 6.15
N ILE A 234 -7.58 3.44 7.32
CA ILE A 234 -6.28 3.86 7.85
C ILE A 234 -6.01 3.04 9.11
N ASN A 235 -5.16 2.04 9.03
CA ASN A 235 -4.65 1.30 10.19
C ASN A 235 -3.34 1.93 10.65
N HIS A 236 -3.24 2.40 11.92
CA HIS A 236 -2.03 3.10 12.36
C HIS A 236 -1.77 2.93 13.86
N GLY A 237 -0.51 2.68 14.23
CA GLY A 237 -0.08 2.61 15.63
C GLY A 237 0.00 3.99 16.28
N THR A 238 -0.59 4.14 17.47
CA THR A 238 -0.55 5.46 18.16
C THR A 238 0.81 5.82 18.75
N ALA A 239 1.72 4.85 18.84
CA ALA A 239 3.10 5.03 19.30
C ALA A 239 4.11 4.72 18.17
N ASP A 240 3.70 4.84 16.90
CA ASP A 240 4.54 4.60 15.74
C ASP A 240 5.77 5.52 15.73
N SER A 241 6.95 4.90 15.82
CA SER A 241 8.24 5.58 15.93
C SER A 241 8.90 5.84 14.57
N ILE A 242 8.28 5.41 13.46
CA ILE A 242 8.76 5.58 12.09
C ILE A 242 7.87 6.55 11.32
N VAL A 243 6.58 6.23 11.24
CA VAL A 243 5.58 7.10 10.62
C VAL A 243 4.74 7.74 11.73
N PRO A 244 4.96 9.02 12.04
CA PRO A 244 4.28 9.67 13.15
C PRO A 244 2.76 9.56 13.03
N PHE A 245 2.06 9.24 14.12
CA PHE A 245 0.60 9.12 14.14
C PHE A 245 -0.13 10.41 13.71
N SER A 246 0.57 11.56 13.73
CA SER A 246 0.08 12.82 13.13
C SER A 246 -0.32 12.65 11.66
N ASN A 247 0.40 11.81 10.90
CA ASN A 247 0.08 11.51 9.51
C ASN A 247 -1.32 10.91 9.35
N ALA A 248 -1.64 9.88 10.13
CA ALA A 248 -2.96 9.26 10.13
C ALA A 248 -4.07 10.24 10.54
N LYS A 249 -3.83 11.05 11.58
CA LYS A 249 -4.79 12.07 12.05
C LYS A 249 -5.03 13.16 11.01
N THR A 250 -4.00 13.60 10.32
CA THR A 250 -4.12 14.64 9.27
C THR A 250 -4.98 14.11 8.12
N LEU A 251 -4.73 12.87 7.67
CA LEU A 251 -5.53 12.27 6.61
C LEU A 251 -6.99 12.07 7.05
N ASP A 252 -7.24 11.53 8.25
CA ASP A 252 -8.58 11.35 8.84
C ASP A 252 -9.37 12.66 8.88
N ALA A 253 -8.74 13.74 9.34
CA ALA A 253 -9.37 15.06 9.39
C ALA A 253 -9.73 15.60 8.01
N LEU A 254 -8.84 15.43 7.00
CA LEU A 254 -9.10 15.85 5.65
C LEU A 254 -10.21 15.03 4.99
N LEU A 255 -10.20 13.71 5.13
CA LEU A 255 -11.27 12.85 4.60
C LEU A 255 -12.63 13.19 5.24
N THR A 256 -12.66 13.48 6.54
CA THR A 256 -13.85 13.99 7.24
C THR A 256 -14.31 15.33 6.62
N GLN A 257 -13.39 16.27 6.43
CA GLN A 257 -13.70 17.59 5.88
C GLN A 257 -14.31 17.50 4.47
N TYR A 258 -13.83 16.58 3.64
CA TYR A 258 -14.34 16.38 2.27
C TYR A 258 -15.51 15.40 2.18
N GLY A 259 -15.96 14.82 3.31
CA GLY A 259 -17.09 13.90 3.36
C GLY A 259 -16.81 12.54 2.69
N VAL A 260 -15.55 12.15 2.62
CA VAL A 260 -15.13 10.84 2.08
C VAL A 260 -15.42 9.75 3.12
N GLU A 261 -15.99 8.63 2.68
CA GLU A 261 -16.14 7.46 3.54
C GLU A 261 -14.78 6.93 3.98
N HIS A 262 -14.52 6.88 5.29
CA HIS A 262 -13.25 6.38 5.81
C HIS A 262 -13.36 5.88 7.24
N VAL A 263 -12.36 5.12 7.67
CA VAL A 263 -12.19 4.64 9.04
C VAL A 263 -10.74 4.81 9.46
N LEU A 264 -10.50 5.56 10.54
CA LEU A 264 -9.24 5.49 11.27
C LEU A 264 -9.34 4.39 12.35
N ASN A 265 -8.62 3.30 12.13
CA ASN A 265 -8.45 2.21 13.07
C ASN A 265 -7.11 2.40 13.80
N ALA A 266 -7.15 3.10 14.93
CA ALA A 266 -5.97 3.41 15.74
C ALA A 266 -5.61 2.25 16.66
N TYR A 267 -4.42 1.67 16.50
CA TYR A 267 -3.87 0.62 17.34
C TYR A 267 -3.22 1.22 18.58
N GLN A 268 -3.88 1.10 19.72
CA GLN A 268 -3.47 1.78 20.95
C GLN A 268 -2.13 1.26 21.50
N GLY A 269 -1.15 2.15 21.61
CA GLY A 269 0.19 1.84 22.10
C GLY A 269 1.03 0.94 21.18
N ALA A 270 0.52 0.61 19.98
CA ALA A 270 1.31 -0.11 18.99
C ALA A 270 2.30 0.81 18.28
N ASP A 271 3.46 0.25 17.97
CA ASP A 271 4.47 0.85 17.10
C ASP A 271 4.12 0.61 15.63
N HIS A 272 5.05 0.83 14.73
CA HIS A 272 4.91 0.72 13.27
C HIS A 272 4.47 -0.67 12.78
N ASP A 273 4.77 -1.73 13.54
CA ASP A 273 4.42 -3.13 13.23
C ASP A 273 2.96 -3.52 13.55
N LEU A 274 2.17 -2.62 14.15
CA LEU A 274 0.77 -2.85 14.54
C LEU A 274 0.56 -4.08 15.48
N GLY A 275 1.62 -4.52 16.18
CA GLY A 275 1.67 -5.84 16.83
C GLY A 275 0.96 -5.96 18.19
N LYS A 276 0.43 -4.87 18.79
CA LYS A 276 0.05 -4.88 20.20
C LYS A 276 -1.45 -4.76 20.53
N ASP A 277 -2.31 -4.56 19.57
CA ASP A 277 -3.74 -4.33 19.78
C ASP A 277 -4.58 -5.37 19.04
N ASP A 278 -4.89 -6.49 19.70
CA ASP A 278 -5.66 -7.59 19.09
C ASP A 278 -7.08 -7.16 18.66
N ALA A 279 -7.68 -6.22 19.37
CA ALA A 279 -9.01 -5.71 19.02
C ALA A 279 -8.95 -4.86 17.75
N ALA A 280 -7.95 -3.99 17.62
CA ALA A 280 -7.73 -3.21 16.42
C ALA A 280 -7.33 -4.09 15.24
N LYS A 281 -6.53 -5.15 15.47
CA LYS A 281 -6.19 -6.15 14.45
C LYS A 281 -7.43 -6.86 13.91
N LYS A 282 -8.27 -7.38 14.79
CA LYS A 282 -9.54 -8.01 14.38
C LYS A 282 -10.42 -7.04 13.59
N ARG A 283 -10.50 -5.79 14.03
CA ARG A 283 -11.25 -4.74 13.31
C ARG A 283 -10.66 -4.47 11.92
N ALA A 284 -9.33 -4.48 11.75
CA ALA A 284 -8.69 -4.31 10.45
C ALA A 284 -9.08 -5.42 9.49
N ASP A 285 -9.11 -6.69 9.96
CA ASP A 285 -9.55 -7.84 9.17
C ASP A 285 -11.04 -7.68 8.75
N GLU A 286 -11.91 -7.34 9.70
CA GLU A 286 -13.34 -7.10 9.43
C GLU A 286 -13.55 -5.99 8.39
N LEU A 287 -12.77 -4.91 8.47
CA LEU A 287 -12.82 -3.80 7.51
C LEU A 287 -12.32 -4.22 6.13
N LEU A 288 -11.18 -4.91 6.06
CA LEU A 288 -10.63 -5.39 4.78
C LEU A 288 -11.60 -6.34 4.07
N PHE A 289 -12.10 -7.36 4.78
CA PHE A 289 -13.06 -8.30 4.21
C PHE A 289 -14.39 -7.62 3.84
N GLY A 290 -14.88 -6.71 4.67
CA GLY A 290 -16.06 -5.92 4.36
C GLY A 290 -15.90 -5.05 3.11
N TYR A 291 -14.71 -4.48 2.89
CA TYR A 291 -14.40 -3.72 1.66
C TYR A 291 -14.27 -4.62 0.44
N ILE A 292 -13.66 -5.80 0.58
CA ILE A 292 -13.59 -6.80 -0.49
C ILE A 292 -15.00 -7.21 -0.90
N ASP A 293 -15.85 -7.60 0.04
CA ASP A 293 -17.22 -8.04 -0.26
C ASP A 293 -18.06 -6.92 -0.92
N ARG A 294 -17.89 -5.70 -0.49
CA ARG A 294 -18.69 -4.56 -0.99
C ARG A 294 -18.22 -4.04 -2.34
N PHE A 295 -16.92 -3.99 -2.58
CA PHE A 295 -16.34 -3.29 -3.73
C PHE A 295 -15.79 -4.21 -4.82
N LEU A 296 -15.47 -5.46 -4.48
CA LEU A 296 -14.84 -6.37 -5.43
C LEU A 296 -15.75 -7.54 -5.85
N LYS A 297 -16.75 -7.89 -5.05
CA LYS A 297 -17.78 -8.87 -5.39
C LYS A 297 -19.07 -8.16 -5.83
#